data_0bbd85a735b09950c160998f8aedfe43
#
_entry.id   0bbd85a735b09950c160998f8aedfe43
#
_cell.length_a   1.000
_cell.length_b   1.000
_cell.length_c   1.000
_cell.angle_alpha   90.00
_cell.angle_beta   90.00
_cell.angle_gamma   90.00
#
_symmetry.space_group_name_H-M   'P 1'
#
loop_
_entity.id
_entity.type
_entity.pdbx_description
1 polymer ?
#
loop_
_entity_poly.entity_id
_entity_poly.type
_entity_poly.pdbx_seq_one_letter_code
_entity_poly.pdbx_strand_id
1 'polypeptide(L)'
;MNPDRLLRRFMRYVQCDSESGHEQAFCRLLEEEGAKLGIQFWRDPVGEQAGSDGWNLGASIPGTGTPVLFSCHMDTVAPGRGVQPVVEGGVVRSSGDTVLGADDKSGIAAVMEALESLLESGKPHRPVELLFSVCEELGLKGAKYADYSRFASKEALVLDNDIPGLINHRAPANVHLHIQVQGRAAHAAVSHGEGVHALKAAVAAIAQIPCGAPDADTVMNVANFLAPGPTNVVPAQASFDMEIRSFVEDKLQGYIQQVRQALETACGQYGASSVSYTHLRAHETLRHL
;
A
#
# COMPACT_ATOMS: atom_id res chain seq x y z
N MET A 1 -15.19 -19.61 -19.21
CA MET A 1 -14.58 -18.29 -19.47
C MET A 1 -14.43 -18.07 -20.97
N ASN A 2 -14.74 -16.87 -21.44
CA ASN A 2 -14.65 -16.48 -22.85
C ASN A 2 -13.48 -15.51 -23.03
N PRO A 3 -12.36 -15.94 -23.66
CA PRO A 3 -11.16 -15.12 -23.77
C PRO A 3 -11.36 -13.81 -24.55
N ASP A 4 -12.19 -13.85 -25.60
CA ASP A 4 -12.47 -12.64 -26.40
C ASP A 4 -13.30 -11.62 -25.62
N ARG A 5 -14.24 -12.09 -24.78
CA ARG A 5 -15.03 -11.22 -23.90
C ARG A 5 -14.14 -10.63 -22.81
N LEU A 6 -13.26 -11.43 -22.20
CA LEU A 6 -12.28 -10.96 -21.22
C LEU A 6 -11.40 -9.86 -21.80
N LEU A 7 -10.83 -10.08 -23.00
CA LEU A 7 -9.99 -9.08 -23.65
C LEU A 7 -10.75 -7.78 -23.93
N ARG A 8 -11.96 -7.86 -24.50
CA ARG A 8 -12.78 -6.67 -24.76
C ARG A 8 -13.13 -5.91 -23.48
N ARG A 9 -13.44 -6.64 -22.40
CA ARG A 9 -13.72 -6.07 -21.08
C ARG A 9 -12.49 -5.33 -20.53
N PHE A 10 -11.35 -5.97 -20.52
CA PHE A 10 -10.09 -5.38 -20.08
C PHE A 10 -9.73 -4.12 -20.88
N MET A 11 -9.78 -4.20 -22.22
CA MET A 11 -9.54 -3.03 -23.09
C MET A 11 -10.46 -1.86 -22.77
N ARG A 12 -11.74 -2.12 -22.51
CA ARG A 12 -12.71 -1.09 -22.12
C ARG A 12 -12.39 -0.51 -20.73
N TYR A 13 -11.95 -1.33 -19.79
CA TYR A 13 -11.62 -0.88 -18.44
C TYR A 13 -10.39 0.04 -18.42
N VAL A 14 -9.33 -0.32 -19.12
CA VAL A 14 -8.13 0.52 -19.16
C VAL A 14 -8.35 1.84 -19.90
N GLN A 15 -9.32 1.92 -20.80
CA GLN A 15 -9.72 3.17 -21.46
C GLN A 15 -10.56 4.11 -20.58
N CYS A 16 -11.09 3.61 -19.47
CA CYS A 16 -11.81 4.44 -18.52
C CYS A 16 -10.80 5.04 -17.53
N ASP A 17 -10.67 6.36 -17.54
CA ASP A 17 -9.77 7.06 -16.63
C ASP A 17 -10.15 6.81 -15.17
N SER A 18 -9.17 6.46 -14.34
CA SER A 18 -9.33 6.26 -12.89
C SER A 18 -8.01 6.43 -12.14
N GLU A 19 -7.23 7.48 -12.43
CA GLU A 19 -6.09 7.80 -11.57
C GLU A 19 -6.54 7.95 -10.11
N SER A 20 -5.69 7.55 -9.17
CA SER A 20 -5.99 7.60 -7.73
C SER A 20 -6.59 8.95 -7.30
N GLY A 21 -7.75 8.91 -6.67
CA GLY A 21 -8.54 10.08 -6.29
C GLY A 21 -9.59 10.50 -7.34
N HIS A 22 -9.61 9.88 -8.53
CA HIS A 22 -10.50 10.24 -9.65
C HIS A 22 -11.21 9.01 -10.25
N GLU A 23 -11.74 8.13 -9.40
CA GLU A 23 -12.28 6.82 -9.80
C GLU A 23 -13.78 6.82 -10.12
N GLN A 24 -14.48 7.96 -9.95
CA GLN A 24 -15.95 8.03 -10.08
C GLN A 24 -16.46 7.48 -11.42
N ALA A 25 -15.77 7.77 -12.52
CA ALA A 25 -16.18 7.29 -13.84
C ALA A 25 -16.12 5.76 -13.94
N PHE A 26 -15.07 5.17 -13.40
CA PHE A 26 -14.88 3.72 -13.40
C PHE A 26 -15.84 3.01 -12.43
N CYS A 27 -16.12 3.61 -11.26
CA CYS A 27 -17.16 3.11 -10.36
C CYS A 27 -18.52 2.97 -11.08
N ARG A 28 -18.95 4.02 -11.81
CA ARG A 28 -20.22 4.00 -12.58
C ARG A 28 -20.20 2.97 -13.70
N LEU A 29 -19.08 2.83 -14.41
CA LEU A 29 -18.92 1.82 -15.46
C LEU A 29 -19.14 0.41 -14.90
N LEU A 30 -18.56 0.10 -13.74
CA LEU A 30 -18.71 -1.19 -13.08
C LEU A 30 -20.14 -1.43 -12.56
N GLU A 31 -20.80 -0.41 -11.99
CA GLU A 31 -22.21 -0.48 -11.60
C GLU A 31 -23.12 -0.78 -12.79
N GLU A 32 -22.93 -0.10 -13.94
CA GLU A 32 -23.69 -0.35 -15.15
C GLU A 32 -23.47 -1.76 -15.72
N GLU A 33 -22.24 -2.24 -15.66
CA GLU A 33 -21.90 -3.58 -16.12
C GLU A 33 -22.47 -4.65 -15.18
N GLY A 34 -22.34 -4.46 -13.87
CA GLY A 34 -22.93 -5.34 -12.87
C GLY A 34 -24.44 -5.45 -13.04
N ALA A 35 -25.13 -4.34 -13.26
CA ALA A 35 -26.58 -4.32 -13.48
C ALA A 35 -26.99 -5.17 -14.70
N LYS A 36 -26.21 -5.18 -15.79
CA LYS A 36 -26.45 -6.04 -16.97
C LYS A 36 -26.29 -7.52 -16.67
N LEU A 37 -25.44 -7.87 -15.70
CA LEU A 37 -25.21 -9.24 -15.25
C LEU A 37 -26.15 -9.66 -14.10
N GLY A 38 -27.04 -8.77 -13.65
CA GLY A 38 -27.90 -9.00 -12.49
C GLY A 38 -27.17 -8.89 -11.15
N ILE A 39 -25.96 -8.34 -11.15
CA ILE A 39 -25.15 -8.08 -9.94
C ILE A 39 -25.50 -6.68 -9.44
N GLN A 40 -26.00 -6.59 -8.20
CA GLN A 40 -26.31 -5.31 -7.57
C GLN A 40 -25.15 -4.87 -6.68
N PHE A 41 -24.42 -3.86 -7.13
CA PHE A 41 -23.41 -3.22 -6.29
C PHE A 41 -24.07 -2.27 -5.30
N TRP A 42 -23.58 -2.28 -4.05
CA TRP A 42 -23.81 -1.19 -3.12
C TRP A 42 -22.58 -0.27 -3.11
N ARG A 43 -22.83 1.00 -2.80
CA ARG A 43 -21.78 1.99 -2.59
C ARG A 43 -21.39 2.01 -1.14
N ASP A 44 -20.09 1.96 -0.87
CA ASP A 44 -19.50 2.25 0.42
C ASP A 44 -18.83 3.64 0.34
N PRO A 45 -19.38 4.68 1.01
CA PRO A 45 -19.04 6.08 0.75
C PRO A 45 -17.74 6.53 1.44
N VAL A 46 -16.64 5.83 1.18
CA VAL A 46 -15.31 6.11 1.76
C VAL A 46 -14.57 7.27 1.07
N GLY A 47 -15.13 7.83 -0.01
CA GLY A 47 -14.43 8.79 -0.88
C GLY A 47 -13.80 9.96 -0.14
N GLU A 48 -14.51 10.59 0.80
CA GLU A 48 -13.98 11.72 1.58
C GLU A 48 -12.76 11.32 2.42
N GLN A 49 -12.82 10.18 3.13
CA GLN A 49 -11.72 9.69 3.95
C GLN A 49 -10.55 9.19 3.11
N ALA A 50 -10.84 8.58 1.96
CA ALA A 50 -9.82 8.07 1.04
C ALA A 50 -9.18 9.18 0.20
N GLY A 51 -9.84 10.30 0.00
CA GLY A 51 -9.44 11.38 -0.90
C GLY A 51 -9.79 11.08 -2.36
N SER A 52 -10.93 10.39 -2.60
CA SER A 52 -11.45 10.02 -3.91
C SER A 52 -12.76 10.74 -4.22
N ASP A 53 -13.00 11.00 -5.50
CA ASP A 53 -14.31 11.42 -6.02
C ASP A 53 -15.27 10.23 -6.22
N GLY A 54 -14.75 9.00 -6.06
CA GLY A 54 -15.47 7.73 -6.16
C GLY A 54 -15.89 7.16 -4.80
N TRP A 55 -16.20 5.89 -4.79
CA TRP A 55 -16.62 5.10 -3.63
C TRP A 55 -16.20 3.64 -3.82
N ASN A 56 -16.06 2.89 -2.72
CA ASN A 56 -15.90 1.44 -2.86
C ASN A 56 -17.20 0.83 -3.39
N LEU A 57 -17.04 -0.23 -4.18
CA LEU A 57 -18.16 -1.05 -4.67
C LEU A 57 -18.12 -2.40 -3.98
N GLY A 58 -19.20 -2.74 -3.29
CA GLY A 58 -19.40 -4.06 -2.73
C GLY A 58 -20.57 -4.78 -3.41
N ALA A 59 -20.50 -6.10 -3.52
CA ALA A 59 -21.61 -6.92 -4.00
C ALA A 59 -21.64 -8.29 -3.32
N SER A 60 -22.82 -8.92 -3.28
CA SER A 60 -22.98 -10.29 -2.82
C SER A 60 -23.82 -11.06 -3.83
N ILE A 61 -23.25 -12.12 -4.37
CA ILE A 61 -23.87 -13.03 -5.33
C ILE A 61 -24.24 -14.30 -4.56
N PRO A 62 -25.55 -14.64 -4.45
CA PRO A 62 -26.00 -15.76 -3.66
C PRO A 62 -25.50 -17.10 -4.21
N GLY A 63 -25.26 -18.05 -3.33
CA GLY A 63 -24.83 -19.41 -3.65
C GLY A 63 -25.03 -20.34 -2.45
N THR A 64 -24.39 -21.51 -2.43
CA THR A 64 -24.48 -22.48 -1.34
C THR A 64 -23.13 -22.74 -0.70
N GLY A 65 -23.08 -22.77 0.64
CA GLY A 65 -21.88 -23.02 1.42
C GLY A 65 -21.24 -21.73 1.93
N THR A 66 -19.94 -21.77 2.21
CA THR A 66 -19.18 -20.64 2.78
C THR A 66 -18.86 -19.62 1.71
N PRO A 67 -19.14 -18.33 1.91
CA PRO A 67 -18.82 -17.29 0.94
C PRO A 67 -17.31 -17.11 0.76
N VAL A 68 -16.91 -16.55 -0.37
CA VAL A 68 -15.55 -16.11 -0.68
C VAL A 68 -15.60 -14.68 -1.20
N LEU A 69 -14.71 -13.83 -0.70
CA LEU A 69 -14.57 -12.45 -1.14
C LEU A 69 -13.46 -12.35 -2.20
N PHE A 70 -13.74 -11.69 -3.32
CA PHE A 70 -12.73 -11.23 -4.27
C PHE A 70 -12.55 -9.73 -4.12
N SER A 71 -11.32 -9.29 -3.98
CA SER A 71 -10.98 -7.89 -3.84
C SER A 71 -9.97 -7.46 -4.91
N CYS A 72 -10.22 -6.28 -5.48
CA CYS A 72 -9.37 -5.61 -6.47
C CYS A 72 -9.45 -4.11 -6.20
N HIS A 73 -8.49 -3.34 -6.74
CA HIS A 73 -8.61 -1.89 -6.71
C HIS A 73 -8.96 -1.28 -8.07
N MET A 74 -9.61 -0.12 -8.03
CA MET A 74 -10.13 0.57 -9.21
C MET A 74 -9.21 1.66 -9.73
N ASP A 75 -8.35 2.19 -8.88
CA ASP A 75 -7.43 3.26 -9.22
C ASP A 75 -6.17 2.76 -9.93
N THR A 76 -5.52 3.67 -10.61
CA THR A 76 -4.23 3.45 -11.27
C THR A 76 -3.28 4.61 -10.97
N VAL A 77 -1.98 4.34 -11.04
CA VAL A 77 -0.95 5.39 -10.95
C VAL A 77 -0.99 6.35 -12.14
N ALA A 78 -0.45 7.55 -11.95
CA ALA A 78 -0.24 8.51 -13.04
C ALA A 78 1.08 8.21 -13.80
N PRO A 79 1.15 8.50 -15.12
CA PRO A 79 0.11 9.05 -15.99
C PRO A 79 -0.83 7.95 -16.52
N GLY A 80 -2.12 8.00 -16.19
CA GLY A 80 -3.12 6.97 -16.48
C GLY A 80 -4.37 7.47 -17.20
N ARG A 81 -4.33 8.67 -17.81
CA ARG A 81 -5.49 9.26 -18.52
C ARG A 81 -5.38 9.14 -20.02
N GLY A 82 -6.51 8.88 -20.66
CA GLY A 82 -6.58 8.76 -22.13
C GLY A 82 -5.83 7.56 -22.68
N VAL A 83 -5.76 6.48 -21.93
CA VAL A 83 -5.06 5.24 -22.32
C VAL A 83 -5.58 4.72 -23.65
N GLN A 84 -4.67 4.45 -24.58
CA GLN A 84 -4.94 3.87 -25.89
C GLN A 84 -4.38 2.43 -25.94
N PRO A 85 -5.17 1.42 -25.55
CA PRO A 85 -4.68 0.05 -25.52
C PRO A 85 -4.56 -0.54 -26.91
N VAL A 86 -3.45 -1.22 -27.18
CA VAL A 86 -3.21 -1.97 -28.43
C VAL A 86 -2.80 -3.40 -28.11
N VAL A 87 -3.12 -4.32 -29.02
CA VAL A 87 -2.71 -5.73 -28.91
C VAL A 87 -1.62 -6.00 -29.92
N GLU A 88 -0.43 -6.30 -29.44
CA GLU A 88 0.75 -6.60 -30.26
C GLU A 88 1.42 -7.89 -29.80
N GLY A 89 1.55 -8.86 -30.70
CA GLY A 89 2.19 -10.14 -30.39
C GLY A 89 1.53 -10.93 -29.24
N GLY A 90 0.20 -10.77 -29.03
CA GLY A 90 -0.51 -11.40 -27.93
C GLY A 90 -0.39 -10.68 -26.58
N VAL A 91 0.21 -9.51 -26.55
CA VAL A 91 0.38 -8.66 -25.36
C VAL A 91 -0.42 -7.38 -25.53
N VAL A 92 -1.13 -6.97 -24.49
CA VAL A 92 -1.82 -5.66 -24.44
C VAL A 92 -0.83 -4.61 -23.91
N ARG A 93 -0.72 -3.48 -24.61
CA ARG A 93 0.16 -2.36 -24.23
C ARG A 93 -0.59 -1.04 -24.34
N SER A 94 -0.12 0.00 -23.64
CA SER A 94 -0.47 1.38 -23.98
C SER A 94 0.34 1.82 -25.21
N SER A 95 -0.29 2.46 -26.17
CA SER A 95 0.37 2.99 -27.38
C SER A 95 0.97 4.39 -27.20
N GLY A 96 0.77 5.03 -26.04
CA GLY A 96 1.21 6.38 -25.72
C GLY A 96 2.15 6.44 -24.52
N ASP A 97 2.27 7.62 -23.96
CA ASP A 97 3.14 7.93 -22.80
C ASP A 97 2.44 7.63 -21.44
N THR A 98 1.38 6.81 -21.44
CA THR A 98 0.64 6.44 -20.24
C THR A 98 1.02 5.04 -19.77
N VAL A 99 0.81 4.76 -18.49
CA VAL A 99 0.69 3.38 -18.00
C VAL A 99 -0.51 2.71 -18.67
N LEU A 100 -0.52 1.38 -18.76
CA LEU A 100 -1.69 0.65 -19.26
C LEU A 100 -2.83 0.63 -18.22
N GLY A 101 -2.50 0.67 -16.95
CA GLY A 101 -3.46 0.50 -15.86
C GLY A 101 -3.96 -0.94 -15.73
N ALA A 102 -3.08 -1.92 -16.03
CA ALA A 102 -3.42 -3.34 -15.87
C ALA A 102 -3.56 -3.73 -14.39
N ASP A 103 -2.80 -3.11 -13.55
CA ASP A 103 -2.85 -3.10 -12.12
C ASP A 103 -3.93 -2.08 -11.66
N ASP A 104 -5.08 -2.49 -11.04
CA ASP A 104 -5.56 -3.87 -10.93
C ASP A 104 -6.84 -4.10 -11.79
N LYS A 105 -7.00 -3.33 -12.87
CA LYS A 105 -8.13 -3.53 -13.81
C LYS A 105 -8.13 -4.90 -14.47
N SER A 106 -6.98 -5.57 -14.53
CA SER A 106 -6.89 -6.95 -15.02
C SER A 106 -7.56 -7.94 -14.06
N GLY A 107 -7.36 -7.76 -12.75
CA GLY A 107 -8.04 -8.53 -11.72
C GLY A 107 -9.55 -8.31 -11.75
N ILE A 108 -10.01 -7.04 -11.83
CA ILE A 108 -11.44 -6.74 -11.98
C ILE A 108 -12.02 -7.39 -13.23
N ALA A 109 -11.34 -7.29 -14.37
CA ALA A 109 -11.80 -7.90 -15.63
C ALA A 109 -11.91 -9.43 -15.52
N ALA A 110 -10.94 -10.07 -14.87
CA ALA A 110 -10.92 -11.52 -14.65
C ALA A 110 -12.08 -11.96 -13.74
N VAL A 111 -12.32 -11.25 -12.64
CA VAL A 111 -13.43 -11.53 -11.72
C VAL A 111 -14.77 -11.38 -12.41
N MET A 112 -14.99 -10.27 -13.12
CA MET A 112 -16.26 -10.01 -13.81
C MET A 112 -16.52 -11.01 -14.95
N GLU A 113 -15.48 -11.43 -15.67
CA GLU A 113 -15.62 -12.49 -16.69
C GLU A 113 -15.90 -13.86 -16.06
N ALA A 114 -15.23 -14.17 -14.95
CA ALA A 114 -15.47 -15.43 -14.24
C ALA A 114 -16.91 -15.51 -13.72
N LEU A 115 -17.42 -14.41 -13.15
CA LEU A 115 -18.81 -14.32 -12.68
C LEU A 115 -19.83 -14.44 -13.81
N GLU A 116 -19.63 -13.71 -14.91
CA GLU A 116 -20.52 -13.82 -16.06
C GLU A 116 -20.55 -15.25 -16.59
N SER A 117 -19.39 -15.89 -16.79
CA SER A 117 -19.31 -17.28 -17.23
C SER A 117 -19.94 -18.27 -16.22
N LEU A 118 -19.83 -17.97 -14.93
CA LEU A 118 -20.42 -18.78 -13.86
C LEU A 118 -21.95 -18.69 -13.90
N LEU A 119 -22.49 -17.47 -13.96
CA LEU A 119 -23.93 -17.21 -14.03
C LEU A 119 -24.54 -17.80 -15.31
N GLU A 120 -23.89 -17.65 -16.47
CA GLU A 120 -24.31 -18.26 -17.74
C GLU A 120 -24.36 -19.80 -17.66
N SER A 121 -23.45 -20.41 -16.87
CA SER A 121 -23.37 -21.86 -16.75
C SER A 121 -24.52 -22.48 -15.95
N GLY A 122 -25.19 -21.71 -15.11
CA GLY A 122 -26.23 -22.16 -14.17
C GLY A 122 -25.74 -23.22 -13.15
N LYS A 123 -24.43 -23.42 -13.02
CA LYS A 123 -23.87 -24.42 -12.09
C LYS A 123 -23.96 -23.95 -10.65
N PRO A 124 -24.17 -24.86 -9.68
CA PRO A 124 -24.08 -24.54 -8.27
C PRO A 124 -22.69 -23.98 -7.94
N HIS A 125 -22.65 -22.94 -7.09
CA HIS A 125 -21.41 -22.30 -6.66
C HIS A 125 -21.52 -21.81 -5.22
N ARG A 126 -20.39 -21.49 -4.62
CA ARG A 126 -20.30 -20.79 -3.32
C ARG A 126 -20.90 -19.38 -3.48
N PRO A 127 -21.43 -18.78 -2.41
CA PRO A 127 -21.69 -17.35 -2.44
C PRO A 127 -20.40 -16.60 -2.75
N VAL A 128 -20.48 -15.59 -3.62
CA VAL A 128 -19.33 -14.76 -3.99
C VAL A 128 -19.61 -13.35 -3.52
N GLU A 129 -18.64 -12.77 -2.85
CA GLU A 129 -18.66 -11.37 -2.45
C GLU A 129 -17.58 -10.60 -3.21
N LEU A 130 -17.82 -9.33 -3.47
CA LEU A 130 -16.91 -8.45 -4.18
C LEU A 130 -16.63 -7.20 -3.36
N LEU A 131 -15.38 -6.78 -3.34
CA LEU A 131 -14.95 -5.46 -2.88
C LEU A 131 -14.02 -4.87 -3.93
N PHE A 132 -14.48 -3.82 -4.63
CA PHE A 132 -13.62 -3.02 -5.50
C PHE A 132 -13.35 -1.69 -4.82
N SER A 133 -12.11 -1.45 -4.44
CA SER A 133 -11.70 -0.32 -3.61
C SER A 133 -11.13 0.83 -4.43
N VAL A 134 -11.20 2.05 -3.86
CA VAL A 134 -10.58 3.27 -4.40
C VAL A 134 -9.25 3.55 -3.68
N CYS A 135 -8.36 4.33 -4.29
CA CYS A 135 -7.13 4.85 -3.68
C CYS A 135 -6.25 3.77 -3.02
N GLU A 136 -6.08 2.63 -3.66
CA GLU A 136 -5.14 1.60 -3.22
C GLU A 136 -3.71 2.13 -3.29
N GLU A 137 -3.32 2.70 -4.44
CA GLU A 137 -1.98 3.20 -4.78
C GLU A 137 -1.52 4.38 -3.89
N LEU A 138 -2.47 4.99 -3.17
CA LEU A 138 -2.19 6.03 -2.16
C LEU A 138 -2.12 5.46 -0.73
N GLY A 139 -1.93 4.15 -0.59
CA GLY A 139 -1.74 3.45 0.67
C GLY A 139 -2.99 2.77 1.20
N LEU A 140 -3.67 1.97 0.36
CA LEU A 140 -4.79 1.08 0.71
C LEU A 140 -5.99 1.82 1.33
N LYS A 141 -6.20 3.11 0.98
CA LYS A 141 -7.14 3.96 1.71
C LYS A 141 -8.58 3.48 1.59
N GLY A 142 -9.02 3.06 0.39
CA GLY A 142 -10.36 2.53 0.20
C GLY A 142 -10.61 1.29 1.05
N ALA A 143 -9.69 0.34 1.04
CA ALA A 143 -9.77 -0.86 1.86
C ALA A 143 -9.70 -0.54 3.36
N LYS A 144 -8.85 0.40 3.77
CA LYS A 144 -8.70 0.81 5.18
C LYS A 144 -10.00 1.35 5.80
N TYR A 145 -10.80 2.06 5.02
CA TYR A 145 -12.04 2.68 5.51
C TYR A 145 -13.30 1.89 5.12
N ALA A 146 -13.16 0.72 4.47
CA ALA A 146 -14.29 -0.10 4.05
C ALA A 146 -15.14 -0.61 5.21
N ASP A 147 -16.45 -0.68 4.98
CA ASP A 147 -17.39 -1.29 5.94
C ASP A 147 -17.41 -2.82 5.77
N TYR A 148 -16.49 -3.48 6.44
CA TYR A 148 -16.38 -4.94 6.43
C TYR A 148 -17.55 -5.67 7.11
N SER A 149 -18.39 -4.99 7.88
CA SER A 149 -19.56 -5.60 8.54
C SER A 149 -20.60 -6.10 7.54
N ARG A 150 -20.53 -5.66 6.28
CA ARG A 150 -21.43 -6.04 5.19
C ARG A 150 -21.04 -7.35 4.51
N PHE A 151 -19.86 -7.91 4.82
CA PHE A 151 -19.35 -9.14 4.24
C PHE A 151 -19.46 -10.31 5.23
N ALA A 152 -19.91 -11.46 4.73
CA ALA A 152 -19.99 -12.69 5.50
C ALA A 152 -18.77 -13.59 5.34
N SER A 153 -17.95 -13.32 4.33
CA SER A 153 -16.73 -14.07 4.01
C SER A 153 -15.71 -14.01 5.13
N LYS A 154 -15.04 -15.15 5.35
CA LYS A 154 -13.85 -15.29 6.23
C LYS A 154 -12.58 -15.56 5.43
N GLU A 155 -12.70 -15.64 4.12
CA GLU A 155 -11.64 -15.84 3.16
C GLU A 155 -11.72 -14.76 2.09
N ALA A 156 -10.61 -14.09 1.81
CA ALA A 156 -10.52 -13.11 0.75
C ALA A 156 -9.38 -13.47 -0.22
N LEU A 157 -9.62 -13.25 -1.50
CA LEU A 157 -8.61 -13.35 -2.56
C LEU A 157 -8.45 -11.94 -3.16
N VAL A 158 -7.27 -11.37 -2.97
CA VAL A 158 -6.87 -10.09 -3.58
C VAL A 158 -6.13 -10.44 -4.87
N LEU A 159 -6.61 -9.93 -6.01
CA LEU A 159 -6.08 -10.30 -7.33
C LEU A 159 -5.04 -9.28 -7.83
N ASP A 160 -4.18 -8.86 -6.95
CA ASP A 160 -3.22 -7.78 -7.13
C ASP A 160 -1.77 -8.33 -7.02
N ASN A 161 -1.47 -9.35 -7.84
CA ASN A 161 -0.15 -9.96 -7.89
C ASN A 161 0.36 -10.01 -9.33
N ASP A 162 1.61 -9.58 -9.53
CA ASP A 162 2.30 -9.54 -10.82
C ASP A 162 2.69 -10.93 -11.36
N ILE A 163 2.66 -11.97 -10.52
CA ILE A 163 3.02 -13.33 -10.88
C ILE A 163 1.77 -14.24 -10.89
N PRO A 164 1.22 -14.57 -12.08
CA PRO A 164 0.07 -15.45 -12.18
C PRO A 164 0.31 -16.82 -11.52
N GLY A 165 -0.62 -17.24 -10.66
CA GLY A 165 -0.56 -18.52 -9.96
C GLY A 165 0.24 -18.50 -8.66
N LEU A 166 0.90 -17.39 -8.32
CA LEU A 166 1.51 -17.20 -6.99
C LEU A 166 0.43 -16.71 -6.01
N ILE A 167 0.38 -17.35 -4.85
CA ILE A 167 -0.47 -16.95 -3.74
C ILE A 167 0.41 -16.44 -2.61
N ASN A 168 0.38 -15.13 -2.38
CA ASN A 168 1.00 -14.52 -1.22
C ASN A 168 0.04 -14.63 -0.02
N HIS A 169 0.36 -15.48 0.94
CA HIS A 169 -0.48 -15.71 2.13
C HIS A 169 0.04 -15.02 3.38
N ARG A 170 1.14 -14.27 3.27
CA ARG A 170 1.75 -13.49 4.36
C ARG A 170 2.30 -12.18 3.79
N ALA A 171 2.06 -11.10 4.51
CA ALA A 171 2.71 -9.81 4.28
C ALA A 171 3.43 -9.37 5.56
N PRO A 172 4.60 -8.72 5.47
CA PRO A 172 5.25 -8.15 6.63
C PRO A 172 4.49 -6.91 7.12
N ALA A 173 4.43 -6.71 8.42
CA ALA A 173 4.10 -5.41 8.96
C ALA A 173 5.23 -4.41 8.65
N ASN A 174 4.88 -3.16 8.35
CA ASN A 174 5.82 -2.11 7.97
C ASN A 174 5.70 -0.91 8.90
N VAL A 175 6.84 -0.45 9.41
CA VAL A 175 6.95 0.73 10.27
C VAL A 175 7.93 1.71 9.68
N HIS A 176 7.50 2.95 9.52
CA HIS A 176 8.36 4.07 9.17
C HIS A 176 8.64 4.92 10.42
N LEU A 177 9.90 5.20 10.68
CA LEU A 177 10.37 6.06 11.76
C LEU A 177 11.03 7.28 11.15
N HIS A 178 10.58 8.47 11.54
CA HIS A 178 11.29 9.71 11.30
C HIS A 178 11.99 10.12 12.60
N ILE A 179 13.31 10.16 12.60
CA ILE A 179 14.13 10.42 13.77
C ILE A 179 14.78 11.79 13.65
N GLN A 180 14.67 12.61 14.69
CA GLN A 180 15.35 13.87 14.83
C GLN A 180 16.24 13.85 16.06
N VAL A 181 17.50 14.25 15.91
CA VAL A 181 18.47 14.40 16.99
C VAL A 181 18.78 15.88 17.18
N GLN A 182 18.65 16.35 18.39
CA GLN A 182 18.86 17.73 18.78
C GLN A 182 20.13 17.86 19.64
N GLY A 183 20.99 18.75 19.25
CA GLY A 183 22.20 19.14 19.96
C GLY A 183 22.22 20.65 20.24
N ARG A 184 23.40 21.23 20.23
CA ARG A 184 23.62 22.67 20.43
C ARG A 184 24.73 23.17 19.52
N ALA A 185 24.42 24.22 18.74
CA ALA A 185 25.39 24.87 17.88
C ALA A 185 26.50 25.56 18.71
N ALA A 186 27.72 25.52 18.19
CA ALA A 186 28.86 26.29 18.70
C ALA A 186 29.86 26.48 17.56
N HIS A 187 30.73 27.48 17.69
CA HIS A 187 31.80 27.68 16.71
C HIS A 187 32.84 26.56 16.84
N ALA A 188 33.08 25.81 15.77
CA ALA A 188 33.87 24.58 15.81
C ALA A 188 35.34 24.79 16.27
N ALA A 189 35.91 25.96 16.02
CA ALA A 189 37.31 26.26 16.41
C ALA A 189 37.43 27.03 17.72
N VAL A 190 36.45 27.88 18.08
CA VAL A 190 36.59 28.81 19.22
C VAL A 190 35.88 28.30 20.47
N SER A 191 34.68 27.72 20.31
CA SER A 191 33.84 27.28 21.42
C SER A 191 33.34 25.83 21.24
N HIS A 192 34.18 24.97 20.65
CA HIS A 192 33.83 23.57 20.37
C HIS A 192 33.40 22.78 21.62
N GLY A 193 33.94 23.09 22.79
CA GLY A 193 33.57 22.43 24.06
C GLY A 193 32.19 22.79 24.59
N GLU A 194 31.54 23.85 24.06
CA GLU A 194 30.19 24.26 24.43
C GLU A 194 29.12 23.65 23.53
N GLY A 195 29.54 23.13 22.36
CA GLY A 195 28.66 22.52 21.38
C GLY A 195 28.21 21.09 21.76
N VAL A 196 27.02 20.72 21.34
CA VAL A 196 26.51 19.34 21.39
C VAL A 196 26.28 18.86 19.96
N HIS A 197 27.10 17.90 19.54
CA HIS A 197 27.20 17.52 18.13
C HIS A 197 26.13 16.51 17.72
N ALA A 198 24.98 16.98 17.24
CA ALA A 198 23.85 16.15 16.83
C ALA A 198 24.22 15.10 15.77
N LEU A 199 25.03 15.46 14.76
CA LEU A 199 25.49 14.52 13.74
C LEU A 199 26.26 13.33 14.33
N LYS A 200 27.20 13.56 15.28
CA LYS A 200 27.94 12.46 15.91
C LYS A 200 27.04 11.55 16.71
N ALA A 201 26.09 12.12 17.46
CA ALA A 201 25.09 11.33 18.20
C ALA A 201 24.24 10.48 17.28
N ALA A 202 23.74 11.04 16.17
CA ALA A 202 22.95 10.31 15.19
C ALA A 202 23.74 9.16 14.52
N VAL A 203 24.99 9.41 14.10
CA VAL A 203 25.86 8.38 13.51
C VAL A 203 26.16 7.28 14.52
N ALA A 204 26.43 7.62 15.78
CA ALA A 204 26.67 6.64 16.84
C ALA A 204 25.44 5.78 17.16
N ALA A 205 24.23 6.35 17.05
CA ALA A 205 22.99 5.58 17.17
C ALA A 205 22.83 4.61 15.98
N ILE A 206 22.97 5.11 14.75
CA ILE A 206 22.84 4.28 13.53
C ILE A 206 23.84 3.11 13.55
N ALA A 207 25.06 3.32 14.02
CA ALA A 207 26.10 2.28 14.11
C ALA A 207 25.72 1.12 15.06
N GLN A 208 24.76 1.32 15.98
CA GLN A 208 24.26 0.30 16.90
C GLN A 208 22.99 -0.41 16.39
N ILE A 209 22.40 0.09 15.30
CA ILE A 209 21.16 -0.45 14.73
C ILE A 209 21.50 -1.56 13.73
N PRO A 210 20.93 -2.76 13.84
CA PRO A 210 21.22 -3.88 12.95
C PRO A 210 20.48 -3.72 11.59
N CYS A 211 20.99 -2.81 10.73
CA CYS A 211 20.43 -2.61 9.40
C CYS A 211 20.68 -3.80 8.47
N GLY A 212 19.86 -3.92 7.42
CA GLY A 212 19.86 -5.03 6.48
C GLY A 212 18.83 -6.09 6.87
N ALA A 213 19.19 -7.36 6.81
CA ALA A 213 18.35 -8.49 7.24
C ALA A 213 18.89 -9.08 8.55
N PRO A 214 18.52 -8.52 9.72
CA PRO A 214 19.03 -8.99 11.00
C PRO A 214 18.59 -10.42 11.37
N ASP A 215 17.49 -10.87 10.79
CA ASP A 215 17.01 -12.27 10.89
C ASP A 215 16.20 -12.65 9.63
N ALA A 216 15.68 -13.89 9.61
CA ALA A 216 14.96 -14.44 8.45
C ALA A 216 13.58 -13.77 8.19
N ASP A 217 13.01 -13.10 9.18
CA ASP A 217 11.66 -12.52 9.09
C ASP A 217 11.67 -11.00 9.00
N THR A 218 12.84 -10.35 9.19
CA THR A 218 12.92 -8.89 9.36
C THR A 218 13.94 -8.27 8.42
N VAL A 219 13.58 -7.13 7.85
CA VAL A 219 14.50 -6.22 7.14
C VAL A 219 14.39 -4.82 7.69
N MET A 220 15.54 -4.12 7.77
CA MET A 220 15.64 -2.77 8.29
C MET A 220 16.52 -1.92 7.39
N ASN A 221 16.12 -0.68 7.14
CA ASN A 221 16.90 0.26 6.34
C ASN A 221 16.90 1.65 6.96
N VAL A 222 18.02 2.36 6.77
CA VAL A 222 18.19 3.79 7.11
C VAL A 222 18.37 4.57 5.82
N ALA A 223 17.67 5.69 5.69
CA ALA A 223 17.74 6.57 4.55
C ALA A 223 17.61 8.05 4.95
N ASN A 224 17.73 8.96 3.99
CA ASN A 224 17.46 10.40 4.14
C ASN A 224 18.21 11.04 5.31
N PHE A 225 19.48 10.67 5.51
CA PHE A 225 20.29 11.25 6.57
C PHE A 225 20.68 12.68 6.24
N LEU A 226 20.33 13.62 7.11
CA LEU A 226 20.57 15.05 6.95
C LEU A 226 21.18 15.65 8.24
N ALA A 227 22.21 16.49 8.08
CA ALA A 227 22.77 17.31 9.15
C ALA A 227 23.23 18.65 8.55
N PRO A 228 22.30 19.55 8.18
CA PRO A 228 22.62 20.78 7.45
C PRO A 228 23.35 21.77 8.36
N GLY A 229 24.24 22.55 7.75
CA GLY A 229 24.94 23.63 8.44
C GLY A 229 26.31 23.94 7.81
N PRO A 230 26.90 25.09 8.14
CA PRO A 230 28.22 25.44 7.67
C PRO A 230 29.29 24.64 8.41
N THR A 231 30.41 24.36 7.74
CA THR A 231 31.50 23.51 8.26
C THR A 231 32.23 24.04 9.50
N ASN A 232 32.12 25.34 9.77
CA ASN A 232 32.70 25.98 10.94
C ASN A 232 31.76 26.05 12.16
N VAL A 233 30.59 25.37 12.10
CA VAL A 233 29.63 25.31 13.20
C VAL A 233 29.36 23.84 13.55
N VAL A 234 29.33 23.53 14.85
CA VAL A 234 28.91 22.23 15.37
C VAL A 234 27.42 22.03 15.00
N PRO A 235 27.04 20.97 14.24
CA PRO A 235 25.64 20.73 13.87
C PRO A 235 24.74 20.54 15.09
N ALA A 236 23.74 21.42 15.22
CA ALA A 236 22.74 21.37 16.29
C ALA A 236 21.59 20.41 15.98
N GLN A 237 21.45 19.99 14.73
CA GLN A 237 20.37 19.11 14.29
C GLN A 237 20.90 18.03 13.34
N ALA A 238 20.35 16.84 13.46
CA ALA A 238 20.48 15.78 12.48
C ALA A 238 19.15 15.03 12.40
N SER A 239 18.83 14.52 11.23
CA SER A 239 17.63 13.68 11.03
C SER A 239 17.91 12.53 10.09
N PHE A 240 17.14 11.47 10.22
CA PHE A 240 17.14 10.34 9.29
C PHE A 240 15.82 9.59 9.36
N ASP A 241 15.52 8.86 8.29
CA ASP A 241 14.36 8.00 8.20
C ASP A 241 14.77 6.54 8.30
N MET A 242 13.91 5.73 8.87
CA MET A 242 14.06 4.28 8.90
C MET A 242 12.78 3.59 8.46
N GLU A 243 12.96 2.44 7.84
CA GLU A 243 11.91 1.47 7.58
C GLU A 243 12.26 0.15 8.25
N ILE A 244 11.28 -0.44 8.94
CA ILE A 244 11.40 -1.78 9.54
C ILE A 244 10.23 -2.59 9.03
N ARG A 245 10.51 -3.73 8.38
CA ARG A 245 9.49 -4.70 7.93
C ARG A 245 9.74 -6.03 8.62
N SER A 246 8.70 -6.61 9.21
CA SER A 246 8.81 -7.94 9.80
C SER A 246 7.53 -8.76 9.61
N PHE A 247 7.69 -10.06 9.34
CA PHE A 247 6.58 -11.03 9.31
C PHE A 247 6.13 -11.46 10.71
N VAL A 248 6.83 -11.02 11.77
CA VAL A 248 6.56 -11.40 13.17
C VAL A 248 6.45 -10.12 14.00
N GLU A 249 5.27 -9.89 14.56
CA GLU A 249 4.95 -8.66 15.31
C GLU A 249 5.89 -8.46 16.52
N ASP A 250 6.15 -9.52 17.31
CA ASP A 250 7.02 -9.42 18.47
C ASP A 250 8.46 -8.99 18.10
N LYS A 251 8.95 -9.47 16.94
CA LYS A 251 10.25 -9.06 16.42
C LYS A 251 10.24 -7.60 15.97
N LEU A 252 9.17 -7.17 15.28
CA LEU A 252 9.00 -5.78 14.87
C LEU A 252 9.07 -4.84 16.08
N GLN A 253 8.30 -5.12 17.13
CA GLN A 253 8.31 -4.35 18.37
C GLN A 253 9.67 -4.40 19.08
N GLY A 254 10.32 -5.56 19.07
CA GLY A 254 11.67 -5.73 19.61
C GLY A 254 12.69 -4.86 18.91
N TYR A 255 12.68 -4.76 17.58
CA TYR A 255 13.60 -3.90 16.82
C TYR A 255 13.28 -2.42 16.98
N ILE A 256 12.01 -2.02 17.06
CA ILE A 256 11.64 -0.63 17.40
C ILE A 256 12.25 -0.24 18.76
N GLN A 257 12.19 -1.12 19.74
CA GLN A 257 12.77 -0.88 21.05
C GLN A 257 14.30 -0.80 21.02
N GLN A 258 14.96 -1.64 20.21
CA GLN A 258 16.41 -1.56 20.00
C GLN A 258 16.82 -0.22 19.38
N VAL A 259 16.07 0.28 18.39
CA VAL A 259 16.29 1.61 17.80
C VAL A 259 16.19 2.71 18.86
N ARG A 260 15.16 2.67 19.71
CA ARG A 260 14.99 3.62 20.83
C ARG A 260 16.18 3.58 21.78
N GLN A 261 16.60 2.40 22.19
CA GLN A 261 17.71 2.22 23.10
C GLN A 261 19.04 2.70 22.51
N ALA A 262 19.29 2.45 21.22
CA ALA A 262 20.46 2.97 20.52
C ALA A 262 20.47 4.50 20.49
N LEU A 263 19.33 5.14 20.25
CA LEU A 263 19.17 6.59 20.29
C LEU A 263 19.41 7.15 21.69
N GLU A 264 18.79 6.58 22.70
CA GLU A 264 18.98 7.01 24.11
C GLU A 264 20.43 6.89 24.54
N THR A 265 21.08 5.77 24.24
CA THR A 265 22.47 5.51 24.57
C THR A 265 23.41 6.52 23.89
N ALA A 266 23.29 6.67 22.59
CA ALA A 266 24.10 7.56 21.80
C ALA A 266 23.86 9.03 22.16
N CYS A 267 22.62 9.47 22.31
CA CYS A 267 22.29 10.83 22.72
C CYS A 267 22.84 11.14 24.13
N GLY A 268 22.71 10.19 25.06
CA GLY A 268 23.29 10.33 26.40
C GLY A 268 24.81 10.53 26.40
N GLN A 269 25.54 9.78 25.55
CA GLN A 269 26.99 9.91 25.40
C GLN A 269 27.44 11.29 24.90
N TYR A 270 26.64 11.91 24.03
CA TYR A 270 26.97 13.21 23.42
C TYR A 270 26.26 14.40 24.07
N GLY A 271 25.42 14.19 25.09
CA GLY A 271 24.60 15.23 25.70
C GLY A 271 23.51 15.77 24.78
N ALA A 272 23.14 15.02 23.76
CA ALA A 272 22.06 15.31 22.81
C ALA A 272 20.71 14.76 23.29
N SER A 273 19.64 15.15 22.61
CA SER A 273 18.31 14.53 22.77
C SER A 273 17.77 14.04 21.42
N SER A 274 16.84 13.11 21.45
CA SER A 274 16.19 12.62 20.22
C SER A 274 14.67 12.55 20.39
N VAL A 275 13.98 12.75 19.27
CA VAL A 275 12.53 12.53 19.13
C VAL A 275 12.33 11.63 17.93
N SER A 276 11.55 10.58 18.10
CA SER A 276 11.15 9.69 17.00
C SER A 276 9.64 9.78 16.78
N TYR A 277 9.25 10.03 15.56
CA TYR A 277 7.86 9.96 15.11
C TYR A 277 7.66 8.61 14.40
N THR A 278 6.75 7.81 14.92
CA THR A 278 6.45 6.49 14.36
C THR A 278 5.20 6.58 13.50
N HIS A 279 5.30 6.27 12.22
CA HIS A 279 4.15 6.02 11.36
C HIS A 279 4.04 4.50 11.17
N LEU A 280 3.10 3.88 11.85
CA LEU A 280 2.68 2.52 11.57
C LEU A 280 1.88 2.55 10.27
N ARG A 281 2.44 2.01 9.19
CA ARG A 281 1.66 1.47 8.10
C ARG A 281 1.51 -0.01 8.41
N ALA A 282 0.49 -0.37 9.18
CA ALA A 282 0.06 -1.74 9.21
C ALA A 282 -0.49 -2.05 7.82
N HIS A 283 0.17 -2.92 7.06
CA HIS A 283 -0.56 -3.78 6.18
C HIS A 283 -1.41 -4.62 7.13
N GLU A 284 -2.70 -4.34 7.16
CA GLU A 284 -3.63 -5.15 7.94
C GLU A 284 -3.55 -6.56 7.37
N THR A 285 -2.73 -7.38 8.02
CA THR A 285 -2.80 -8.81 7.81
C THR A 285 -4.22 -9.23 8.16
N LEU A 286 -4.80 -10.14 7.39
CA LEU A 286 -6.10 -10.81 7.51
C LEU A 286 -6.51 -11.29 8.93
N ARG A 287 -5.99 -10.69 10.00
CA ARG A 287 -6.32 -10.99 11.40
C ARG A 287 -7.56 -10.29 11.93
N HIS A 288 -8.21 -9.44 11.12
CA HIS A 288 -9.41 -8.69 11.51
C HIS A 288 -10.59 -8.86 10.55
N LEU A 289 -10.56 -9.91 9.72
CA LEU A 289 -11.76 -10.40 9.03
C LEU A 289 -12.47 -11.47 9.85
#